data_d8431f4fb58fb5ccc990b4d7da7204e2
#
_entry.id   d8431f4fb58fb5ccc990b4d7da7204e2
#
_cell.length_a   1.000
_cell.length_b   1.000
_cell.length_c   1.000
_cell.angle_alpha   90.00
_cell.angle_beta   90.00
_cell.angle_gamma   90.00
#
_symmetry.space_group_name_H-M   'P 1'
#
loop_
_entity.id
_entity.type
_entity.pdbx_description
1 polymer ?
#
loop_
_entity_poly.entity_id
_entity_poly.type
_entity_poly.pdbx_seq_one_letter_code
_entity_poly.pdbx_strand_id
1 'polypeptide(L)'
;MKKKSLANLIMVLIIAAMAIAGALIAWNQYEPEQSVYGSEFHRTEIPDNCLIVNENTQNLCTVTIRCDTIFDHPDKLEEAKAPYVPADGQILPVITVEFTSGETVFDVLKRVCEASNLQIEYSWTPLYDSYYVEGISHLYEFDCGFESGWMYKVNGWFPNYGCSAYELQGGEEIVWCYTCVGLGVDLGAERMD
;
A
#
# COMPACT_ATOMS: atom_id res chain seq x y z
N MET A 1 -14.59 -52.61 -13.89
CA MET A 1 -14.45 -51.36 -13.11
C MET A 1 -13.29 -50.42 -13.53
N LYS A 2 -12.30 -50.83 -14.31
CA LYS A 2 -11.14 -49.98 -14.71
C LYS A 2 -11.41 -48.92 -15.80
N LYS A 3 -12.42 -49.10 -16.67
CA LYS A 3 -12.70 -48.15 -17.77
C LYS A 3 -13.33 -46.81 -17.31
N LYS A 4 -14.15 -46.79 -16.25
CA LYS A 4 -14.73 -45.54 -15.70
C LYS A 4 -13.70 -44.65 -15.00
N SER A 5 -12.69 -45.26 -14.37
CA SER A 5 -11.62 -44.50 -13.71
C SER A 5 -10.70 -43.78 -14.70
N LEU A 6 -10.40 -44.42 -15.84
CA LEU A 6 -9.58 -43.80 -16.90
C LEU A 6 -10.30 -42.66 -17.61
N ALA A 7 -11.59 -42.77 -17.86
CA ALA A 7 -12.39 -41.70 -18.47
C ALA A 7 -12.47 -40.47 -17.56
N ASN A 8 -12.63 -40.66 -16.23
CA ASN A 8 -12.64 -39.55 -15.27
C ASN A 8 -11.27 -38.88 -15.17
N LEU A 9 -10.17 -39.64 -15.23
CA LEU A 9 -8.83 -39.08 -15.24
C LEU A 9 -8.54 -38.22 -16.47
N ILE A 10 -8.99 -38.71 -17.66
CA ILE A 10 -8.86 -37.98 -18.93
C ILE A 10 -9.67 -36.66 -18.87
N MET A 11 -10.89 -36.71 -18.33
CA MET A 11 -11.74 -35.52 -18.19
C MET A 11 -11.11 -34.46 -17.29
N VAL A 12 -10.50 -34.85 -16.15
CA VAL A 12 -9.80 -33.95 -15.24
C VAL A 12 -8.59 -33.30 -15.92
N LEU A 13 -7.83 -34.07 -16.69
CA LEU A 13 -6.68 -33.56 -17.44
C LEU A 13 -7.08 -32.58 -18.54
N ILE A 14 -8.20 -32.81 -19.22
CA ILE A 14 -8.71 -31.87 -20.22
C ILE A 14 -9.15 -30.54 -19.58
N ILE A 15 -9.85 -30.60 -18.44
CA ILE A 15 -10.30 -29.40 -17.73
C ILE A 15 -9.06 -28.60 -17.22
N ALA A 16 -8.06 -29.28 -16.69
CA ALA A 16 -6.81 -28.64 -16.26
C ALA A 16 -6.06 -27.98 -17.43
N ALA A 17 -5.98 -28.65 -18.59
CA ALA A 17 -5.35 -28.11 -19.78
C ALA A 17 -6.10 -26.88 -20.35
N MET A 18 -7.42 -26.86 -20.29
CA MET A 18 -8.24 -25.71 -20.71
C MET A 18 -8.06 -24.52 -19.76
N ALA A 19 -7.94 -24.76 -18.45
CA ALA A 19 -7.67 -23.71 -17.47
C ALA A 19 -6.28 -23.07 -17.69
N ILE A 20 -5.27 -23.88 -17.96
CA ILE A 20 -3.89 -23.40 -18.25
C ILE A 20 -3.88 -22.63 -19.58
N ALA A 21 -4.56 -23.11 -20.61
CA ALA A 21 -4.65 -22.41 -21.89
C ALA A 21 -5.39 -21.06 -21.76
N GLY A 22 -6.45 -21.00 -20.96
CA GLY A 22 -7.17 -19.76 -20.65
C GLY A 22 -6.28 -18.74 -19.92
N ALA A 23 -5.50 -19.18 -18.94
CA ALA A 23 -4.55 -18.34 -18.20
C ALA A 23 -3.43 -17.82 -19.11
N LEU A 24 -2.89 -18.64 -20.03
CA LEU A 24 -1.87 -18.24 -20.99
C LEU A 24 -2.39 -17.23 -22.03
N ILE A 25 -3.66 -17.36 -22.46
CA ILE A 25 -4.28 -16.40 -23.37
C ILE A 25 -4.52 -15.07 -22.66
N ALA A 26 -4.99 -15.08 -21.42
CA ALA A 26 -5.16 -13.86 -20.60
C ALA A 26 -3.82 -13.16 -20.34
N TRP A 27 -2.76 -13.92 -20.09
CA TRP A 27 -1.40 -13.38 -19.91
C TRP A 27 -0.87 -12.72 -21.20
N ASN A 28 -1.11 -13.33 -22.36
CA ASN A 28 -0.62 -12.81 -23.66
C ASN A 28 -1.43 -11.60 -24.18
N GLN A 29 -2.59 -11.29 -23.60
CA GLN A 29 -3.40 -10.10 -23.89
C GLN A 29 -3.15 -8.93 -22.93
N TYR A 30 -2.34 -9.16 -21.88
CA TYR A 30 -1.92 -8.11 -20.98
C TYR A 30 -0.70 -7.39 -21.58
N GLU A 31 -0.94 -6.39 -22.41
CA GLU A 31 0.06 -5.37 -22.76
C GLU A 31 0.06 -4.35 -21.60
N PRO A 32 1.17 -4.21 -20.84
CA PRO A 32 1.29 -3.10 -19.91
C PRO A 32 1.34 -1.82 -20.75
N GLU A 33 0.39 -0.93 -20.53
CA GLU A 33 0.47 0.43 -21.07
C GLU A 33 1.81 1.02 -20.65
N GLN A 34 2.68 1.26 -21.64
CA GLN A 34 3.92 1.97 -21.42
C GLN A 34 3.56 3.40 -21.02
N SER A 35 3.69 3.72 -19.75
CA SER A 35 3.64 5.10 -19.30
C SER A 35 4.83 5.84 -19.90
N VAL A 36 4.52 6.65 -20.91
CA VAL A 36 5.43 7.68 -21.41
C VAL A 36 5.50 8.77 -20.36
N TYR A 37 6.41 8.65 -19.41
CA TYR A 37 6.81 9.77 -18.58
C TYR A 37 8.32 9.79 -18.43
N GLY A 38 8.98 10.38 -19.46
CA GLY A 38 10.33 10.84 -19.35
C GLY A 38 10.28 12.33 -19.00
N SER A 39 10.59 12.70 -17.77
CA SER A 39 11.06 14.03 -17.45
C SER A 39 12.22 13.91 -16.46
N GLU A 40 13.39 14.29 -16.92
CA GLU A 40 14.61 14.42 -16.14
C GLU A 40 14.35 15.36 -14.94
N PHE A 41 14.48 14.80 -13.73
CA PHE A 41 14.46 15.61 -12.54
C PHE A 41 15.82 16.30 -12.37
N HIS A 42 15.92 17.53 -12.87
CA HIS A 42 17.05 18.41 -12.58
C HIS A 42 16.90 18.90 -11.13
N ARG A 43 17.85 18.49 -10.29
CA ARG A 43 18.06 19.07 -8.96
C ARG A 43 18.53 20.52 -9.13
N THR A 44 17.58 21.46 -9.17
CA THR A 44 17.88 22.89 -9.09
C THR A 44 18.02 23.25 -7.60
N GLU A 45 19.18 23.80 -7.25
CA GLU A 45 19.41 24.43 -5.96
C GLU A 45 18.37 25.53 -5.72
N ILE A 46 17.69 25.47 -4.57
CA ILE A 46 16.69 26.47 -4.17
C ILE A 46 17.43 27.74 -3.80
N PRO A 47 17.21 28.88 -4.49
CA PRO A 47 17.80 30.17 -4.05
C PRO A 47 17.09 30.63 -2.79
N ASP A 48 17.89 31.09 -1.84
CA ASP A 48 17.54 31.53 -0.49
C ASP A 48 16.78 32.88 -0.45
N ASN A 49 15.86 33.14 -1.37
CA ASN A 49 14.99 34.31 -1.27
C ASN A 49 13.74 34.18 -2.17
N CYS A 50 12.75 33.43 -1.70
CA CYS A 50 11.40 33.65 -2.22
C CYS A 50 10.36 33.29 -1.15
N LEU A 51 10.12 34.21 -0.22
CA LEU A 51 8.86 34.32 0.50
C LEU A 51 7.79 34.82 -0.51
N ILE A 52 7.48 34.04 -1.50
CA ILE A 52 6.22 34.14 -2.20
C ILE A 52 5.28 33.20 -1.44
N VAL A 53 4.54 33.78 -0.49
CA VAL A 53 3.33 33.16 0.03
C VAL A 53 2.34 33.15 -1.14
N ASN A 54 2.50 32.16 -2.04
CA ASN A 54 1.47 31.84 -2.99
C ASN A 54 0.29 31.24 -2.22
N GLU A 55 -0.89 31.77 -2.43
CA GLU A 55 -2.17 31.32 -1.90
C GLU A 55 -2.54 29.86 -2.30
N ASN A 56 -1.57 29.05 -2.70
CA ASN A 56 -1.74 27.66 -3.16
C ASN A 56 -1.24 26.65 -2.13
N THR A 57 -1.30 26.98 -0.84
CA THR A 57 -1.07 26.01 0.26
C THR A 57 -2.15 24.94 0.38
N GLN A 58 -3.19 25.02 -0.45
CA GLN A 58 -4.35 24.10 -0.40
C GLN A 58 -4.05 22.71 -0.94
N ASN A 59 -2.99 22.50 -1.69
CA ASN A 59 -2.70 21.23 -2.34
C ASN A 59 -1.40 20.58 -1.82
N LEU A 60 -1.11 20.76 -0.54
CA LEU A 60 0.02 20.12 0.13
C LEU A 60 -0.48 19.22 1.26
N CYS A 61 0.12 18.05 1.39
CA CYS A 61 -0.05 17.18 2.55
C CYS A 61 1.33 16.69 3.02
N THR A 62 1.41 16.14 4.22
CA THR A 62 2.59 15.42 4.67
C THR A 62 2.31 13.92 4.71
N VAL A 63 3.32 13.12 4.37
CA VAL A 63 3.24 11.66 4.39
C VAL A 63 4.41 11.09 5.16
N THR A 64 4.15 10.11 6.01
CA THR A 64 5.15 9.25 6.64
C THR A 64 4.67 7.80 6.65
N ILE A 65 5.63 6.85 6.63
CA ILE A 65 5.36 5.41 6.69
C ILE A 65 6.17 4.81 7.82
N ARG A 66 5.50 4.18 8.80
CA ARG A 66 6.09 3.69 10.04
C ARG A 66 5.68 2.25 10.35
N CYS A 67 6.62 1.53 11.00
CA CYS A 67 6.41 0.17 11.52
C CYS A 67 7.00 -0.02 12.93
N ASP A 68 7.12 1.04 13.68
CA ASP A 68 7.76 1.07 15.02
C ASP A 68 7.02 0.25 16.08
N THR A 69 5.71 -0.01 15.93
CA THR A 69 4.94 -0.95 16.78
C THR A 69 5.55 -2.35 16.84
N ILE A 70 6.30 -2.76 15.81
CA ILE A 70 6.99 -4.06 15.79
C ILE A 70 8.00 -4.17 16.95
N PHE A 71 8.58 -3.06 17.40
CA PHE A 71 9.54 -3.08 18.52
C PHE A 71 8.93 -3.46 19.86
N ASP A 72 7.60 -3.24 20.01
CA ASP A 72 6.84 -3.67 21.18
C ASP A 72 6.43 -5.15 21.11
N HIS A 73 6.54 -5.75 19.92
CA HIS A 73 6.09 -7.13 19.63
C HIS A 73 7.13 -7.94 18.82
N PRO A 74 8.42 -7.94 19.21
CA PRO A 74 9.49 -8.56 18.43
C PRO A 74 9.35 -10.08 18.30
N ASP A 75 8.65 -10.69 19.24
CA ASP A 75 8.36 -12.14 19.27
C ASP A 75 7.26 -12.56 18.27
N LYS A 76 6.52 -11.63 17.73
CA LYS A 76 5.46 -11.91 16.75
C LYS A 76 5.93 -11.76 15.31
N LEU A 77 6.98 -10.97 15.07
CA LEU A 77 7.47 -10.74 13.73
C LEU A 77 8.11 -12.01 13.15
N GLU A 78 7.73 -12.36 11.93
CA GLU A 78 8.40 -13.41 11.18
C GLU A 78 9.89 -13.08 11.01
N GLU A 79 10.79 -14.01 11.34
CA GLU A 79 12.24 -13.79 11.28
C GLU A 79 12.73 -13.32 9.90
N ALA A 80 12.11 -13.84 8.84
CA ALA A 80 12.43 -13.46 7.46
C ALA A 80 12.11 -11.98 7.14
N LYS A 81 11.30 -11.33 7.96
CA LYS A 81 10.87 -9.93 7.78
C LYS A 81 11.72 -8.92 8.54
N ALA A 82 12.49 -9.37 9.52
CA ALA A 82 13.36 -8.49 10.32
C ALA A 82 14.30 -7.59 9.48
N PRO A 83 14.87 -8.03 8.34
CA PRO A 83 15.70 -7.17 7.49
C PRO A 83 14.97 -5.98 6.86
N TYR A 84 13.64 -5.98 6.80
CA TYR A 84 12.83 -4.92 6.21
C TYR A 84 12.32 -3.90 7.23
N VAL A 85 12.60 -4.12 8.52
CA VAL A 85 12.24 -3.20 9.61
C VAL A 85 13.41 -2.26 9.88
N PRO A 86 13.30 -0.96 9.55
CA PRO A 86 14.34 0.02 9.86
C PRO A 86 14.58 0.14 11.37
N ALA A 87 15.82 0.44 11.78
CA ALA A 87 16.20 0.49 13.19
C ALA A 87 15.43 1.57 14.00
N ASP A 88 14.89 2.56 13.35
CA ASP A 88 14.06 3.63 13.94
C ASP A 88 12.56 3.45 13.64
N GLY A 89 12.17 2.35 12.96
CA GLY A 89 10.81 2.08 12.57
C GLY A 89 10.25 2.99 11.48
N GLN A 90 11.07 3.83 10.85
CA GLN A 90 10.64 4.74 9.80
C GLN A 90 11.02 4.20 8.41
N ILE A 91 10.08 3.63 7.70
CA ILE A 91 10.27 3.22 6.30
C ILE A 91 10.39 4.44 5.40
N LEU A 92 9.56 5.46 5.66
CA LEU A 92 9.63 6.76 5.02
C LEU A 92 9.54 7.84 6.10
N PRO A 93 10.54 8.72 6.26
CA PRO A 93 10.43 9.89 7.13
C PRO A 93 9.35 10.85 6.61
N VAL A 94 8.93 11.81 7.45
CA VAL A 94 7.93 12.80 7.05
C VAL A 94 8.43 13.58 5.85
N ILE A 95 7.64 13.57 4.77
CA ILE A 95 7.88 14.37 3.57
C ILE A 95 6.64 15.20 3.24
N THR A 96 6.85 16.37 2.65
CA THR A 96 5.76 17.19 2.09
C THR A 96 5.54 16.80 0.64
N VAL A 97 4.28 16.58 0.28
CA VAL A 97 3.85 16.13 -1.04
C VAL A 97 2.81 17.09 -1.59
N GLU A 98 3.04 17.56 -2.81
CA GLU A 98 2.03 18.28 -3.58
C GLU A 98 1.06 17.26 -4.20
N PHE A 99 -0.23 17.58 -4.19
CA PHE A 99 -1.26 16.75 -4.82
C PHE A 99 -2.20 17.59 -5.69
N THR A 100 -2.96 16.95 -6.57
CA THR A 100 -3.97 17.56 -7.40
C THR A 100 -5.36 17.35 -6.81
N SER A 101 -6.29 18.28 -7.08
CA SER A 101 -7.68 18.15 -6.61
C SER A 101 -8.28 16.83 -7.09
N GLY A 102 -8.91 16.09 -6.18
CA GLY A 102 -9.48 14.76 -6.39
C GLY A 102 -8.53 13.61 -6.13
N GLU A 103 -7.22 13.85 -5.88
CA GLU A 103 -6.34 12.79 -5.41
C GLU A 103 -6.73 12.32 -3.99
N THR A 104 -6.61 11.02 -3.79
CA THR A 104 -6.93 10.35 -2.53
C THR A 104 -5.66 10.03 -1.72
N VAL A 105 -5.83 9.64 -0.47
CA VAL A 105 -4.73 9.11 0.37
C VAL A 105 -4.01 7.95 -0.31
N PHE A 106 -4.75 7.10 -1.04
CA PHE A 106 -4.16 5.98 -1.78
C PHE A 106 -3.33 6.46 -2.99
N ASP A 107 -3.82 7.42 -3.76
CA ASP A 107 -3.09 7.94 -4.93
C ASP A 107 -1.76 8.55 -4.52
N VAL A 108 -1.76 9.34 -3.44
CA VAL A 108 -0.53 9.91 -2.88
C VAL A 108 0.41 8.84 -2.35
N LEU A 109 -0.09 7.83 -1.62
CA LEU A 109 0.74 6.71 -1.16
C LEU A 109 1.44 6.02 -2.35
N LYS A 110 0.68 5.66 -3.38
CA LYS A 110 1.21 5.00 -4.57
C LYS A 110 2.35 5.79 -5.21
N ARG A 111 2.11 7.08 -5.44
CA ARG A 111 3.09 8.00 -6.04
C ARG A 111 4.34 8.18 -5.17
N VAL A 112 4.17 8.27 -3.86
CA VAL A 112 5.27 8.40 -2.90
C VAL A 112 6.11 7.11 -2.85
N CYS A 113 5.48 5.95 -2.83
CA CYS A 113 6.18 4.66 -2.89
C CYS A 113 6.98 4.51 -4.18
N GLU A 114 6.39 4.87 -5.32
CA GLU A 114 7.07 4.86 -6.62
C GLU A 114 8.29 5.80 -6.63
N ALA A 115 8.11 7.05 -6.19
CA ALA A 115 9.18 8.06 -6.16
C ALA A 115 10.32 7.68 -5.20
N SER A 116 10.01 6.96 -4.11
CA SER A 116 10.97 6.51 -3.10
C SER A 116 11.53 5.11 -3.37
N ASN A 117 11.15 4.47 -4.49
CA ASN A 117 11.50 3.10 -4.82
C ASN A 117 11.12 2.10 -3.69
N LEU A 118 9.98 2.32 -3.06
CA LEU A 118 9.40 1.43 -2.07
C LEU A 118 8.41 0.48 -2.77
N GLN A 119 8.56 -0.81 -2.50
CA GLN A 119 7.58 -1.79 -2.96
C GLN A 119 6.25 -1.55 -2.26
N ILE A 120 5.15 -1.63 -3.04
CA ILE A 120 3.78 -1.58 -2.53
C ILE A 120 2.94 -2.66 -3.21
N GLU A 121 2.13 -3.37 -2.43
CA GLU A 121 1.12 -4.31 -2.94
C GLU A 121 -0.25 -3.97 -2.38
N TYR A 122 -1.25 -4.08 -3.24
CA TYR A 122 -2.63 -3.72 -2.92
C TYR A 122 -3.62 -4.46 -3.81
N SER A 123 -4.84 -4.65 -3.34
CA SER A 123 -5.95 -5.22 -4.10
C SER A 123 -7.21 -4.38 -3.97
N TRP A 124 -8.08 -4.47 -4.97
CA TRP A 124 -9.39 -3.84 -4.92
C TRP A 124 -10.36 -4.68 -4.09
N THR A 125 -11.01 -4.06 -3.12
CA THR A 125 -11.97 -4.71 -2.25
C THR A 125 -13.39 -4.20 -2.55
N PRO A 126 -14.21 -4.95 -3.31
CA PRO A 126 -15.53 -4.50 -3.74
C PRO A 126 -16.50 -4.19 -2.58
N LEU A 127 -16.32 -4.87 -1.43
CA LEU A 127 -17.17 -4.66 -0.26
C LEU A 127 -17.04 -3.26 0.33
N TYR A 128 -15.86 -2.66 0.23
CA TYR A 128 -15.55 -1.34 0.77
C TYR A 128 -15.39 -0.27 -0.32
N ASP A 129 -15.57 -0.66 -1.59
CA ASP A 129 -15.36 0.21 -2.76
C ASP A 129 -14.02 0.96 -2.67
N SER A 130 -12.97 0.25 -2.27
CA SER A 130 -11.66 0.82 -1.97
C SER A 130 -10.52 -0.15 -2.21
N TYR A 131 -9.33 0.39 -2.46
CA TYR A 131 -8.11 -0.38 -2.40
C TYR A 131 -7.73 -0.72 -0.96
N TYR A 132 -7.29 -1.96 -0.78
CA TYR A 132 -6.70 -2.47 0.45
C TYR A 132 -5.19 -2.62 0.25
N VAL A 133 -4.39 -2.02 1.12
CA VAL A 133 -2.93 -2.09 1.07
C VAL A 133 -2.48 -3.33 1.82
N GLU A 134 -1.94 -4.29 1.09
CA GLU A 134 -1.50 -5.59 1.58
C GLU A 134 -0.07 -5.54 2.11
N GLY A 135 0.80 -4.75 1.49
CA GLY A 135 2.20 -4.66 1.86
C GLY A 135 2.88 -3.37 1.44
N ILE A 136 3.81 -2.87 2.25
CA ILE A 136 4.70 -1.76 1.94
C ILE A 136 6.12 -2.15 2.34
N SER A 137 7.10 -1.92 1.45
CA SER A 137 8.52 -2.19 1.69
C SER A 137 8.80 -3.63 2.18
N HIS A 138 8.14 -4.60 1.56
CA HIS A 138 8.22 -6.05 1.86
C HIS A 138 7.69 -6.47 3.24
N LEU A 139 7.05 -5.57 3.98
CA LEU A 139 6.30 -5.87 5.19
C LEU A 139 4.81 -5.94 4.85
N TYR A 140 4.23 -7.12 5.05
CA TYR A 140 2.86 -7.45 4.64
C TYR A 140 1.93 -7.62 5.83
N GLU A 141 0.64 -7.60 5.58
CA GLU A 141 -0.33 -8.10 6.54
C GLU A 141 0.04 -9.51 7.01
N PHE A 142 -0.25 -9.80 8.28
CA PHE A 142 0.05 -11.05 8.98
C PHE A 142 1.54 -11.34 9.28
N ASP A 143 2.49 -10.55 8.80
CA ASP A 143 3.93 -10.74 9.08
C ASP A 143 4.29 -10.58 10.58
N CYS A 144 3.42 -9.94 11.38
CA CYS A 144 3.56 -9.79 12.84
C CYS A 144 2.36 -10.40 13.61
N GLY A 145 1.82 -11.51 13.09
CA GLY A 145 0.67 -12.21 13.63
C GLY A 145 -0.63 -11.87 12.89
N PHE A 146 -1.68 -12.66 13.12
CA PHE A 146 -2.90 -12.68 12.31
C PHE A 146 -3.76 -11.39 12.37
N GLU A 147 -3.49 -10.50 13.32
CA GLU A 147 -4.14 -9.18 13.43
C GLU A 147 -3.27 -8.03 12.94
N SER A 148 -2.12 -8.34 12.35
CA SER A 148 -1.18 -7.32 11.87
C SER A 148 -1.46 -6.89 10.44
N GLY A 149 -1.12 -5.64 10.12
CA GLY A 149 -1.31 -5.09 8.78
C GLY A 149 -1.13 -3.57 8.74
N TRP A 150 -1.41 -3.01 7.58
CA TRP A 150 -1.26 -1.59 7.33
C TRP A 150 -2.55 -0.81 7.62
N MET A 151 -2.41 0.28 8.35
CA MET A 151 -3.47 1.23 8.63
C MET A 151 -3.01 2.65 8.27
N TYR A 152 -3.96 3.56 8.07
CA TYR A 152 -3.64 4.95 7.83
C TYR A 152 -4.38 5.88 8.80
N LYS A 153 -3.68 6.94 9.20
CA LYS A 153 -4.24 8.07 9.96
C LYS A 153 -4.23 9.31 9.09
N VAL A 154 -5.20 10.16 9.31
CA VAL A 154 -5.20 11.53 8.79
C VAL A 154 -5.41 12.47 9.96
N ASN A 155 -4.46 13.40 10.17
CA ASN A 155 -4.49 14.35 11.30
C ASN A 155 -4.65 13.66 12.67
N GLY A 156 -3.96 12.49 12.85
CA GLY A 156 -4.02 11.69 14.06
C GLY A 156 -5.25 10.81 14.24
N TRP A 157 -6.22 10.88 13.34
CA TRP A 157 -7.47 10.11 13.38
C TRP A 157 -7.44 8.94 12.39
N PHE A 158 -8.05 7.81 12.76
CA PHE A 158 -8.27 6.66 11.88
C PHE A 158 -9.59 6.79 11.14
N PRO A 159 -9.60 7.06 9.84
CA PRO A 159 -10.82 7.02 9.04
C PRO A 159 -11.41 5.60 9.03
N ASN A 160 -12.74 5.50 9.18
CA ASN A 160 -13.45 4.22 9.13
C ASN A 160 -13.87 3.82 7.71
N TYR A 161 -13.17 4.29 6.71
CA TYR A 161 -13.37 3.99 5.30
C TYR A 161 -12.03 3.87 4.56
N GLY A 162 -12.06 3.28 3.37
CA GLY A 162 -10.86 2.94 2.64
C GLY A 162 -10.05 4.15 2.17
N CYS A 163 -8.76 3.98 2.03
CA CYS A 163 -7.81 5.04 1.69
C CYS A 163 -8.04 5.67 0.30
N SER A 164 -8.66 4.94 -0.63
CA SER A 164 -9.03 5.47 -1.94
C SER A 164 -10.40 6.18 -1.96
N ALA A 165 -11.10 6.19 -0.84
CA ALA A 165 -12.31 7.00 -0.65
C ALA A 165 -12.05 8.32 0.11
N TYR A 166 -10.82 8.51 0.63
CA TYR A 166 -10.45 9.76 1.30
C TYR A 166 -9.84 10.73 0.29
N GLU A 167 -10.61 11.67 -0.21
CA GLU A 167 -10.13 12.78 -1.04
C GLU A 167 -9.42 13.84 -0.19
N LEU A 168 -8.23 14.24 -0.61
CA LEU A 168 -7.42 15.24 0.06
C LEU A 168 -7.96 16.65 -0.17
N GLN A 169 -7.93 17.47 0.89
CA GLN A 169 -8.41 18.85 0.88
C GLN A 169 -7.28 19.87 1.05
N GLY A 170 -6.12 19.45 1.57
CA GLY A 170 -4.93 20.25 1.82
C GLY A 170 -4.65 20.47 3.28
N GLY A 171 -3.36 20.31 3.63
CA GLY A 171 -2.88 20.45 5.00
C GLY A 171 -2.95 19.17 5.84
N GLU A 172 -3.35 18.04 5.25
CA GLU A 172 -3.41 16.78 5.96
C GLU A 172 -2.02 16.25 6.33
N GLU A 173 -1.93 15.70 7.56
CA GLU A 173 -0.88 14.82 7.99
C GLU A 173 -1.32 13.38 7.78
N ILE A 174 -0.71 12.68 6.82
CA ILE A 174 -1.00 11.27 6.51
C ILE A 174 0.09 10.40 7.14
N VAL A 175 -0.32 9.47 8.00
CA VAL A 175 0.58 8.49 8.63
C VAL A 175 0.13 7.09 8.25
N TRP A 176 0.93 6.41 7.44
CA TRP A 176 0.79 4.98 7.25
C TRP A 176 1.54 4.27 8.37
N CYS A 177 0.85 3.43 9.11
CA CYS A 177 1.39 2.75 10.28
C CYS A 177 1.04 1.27 10.26
N TYR A 178 2.04 0.47 10.63
CA TYR A 178 1.87 -0.98 10.74
C TYR A 178 1.39 -1.31 12.14
N THR A 179 0.32 -2.09 12.26
CA THR A 179 -0.21 -2.61 13.54
C THR A 179 0.21 -4.06 13.73
N CYS A 180 0.48 -4.47 14.96
CA CYS A 180 0.77 -5.85 15.34
C CYS A 180 -0.30 -6.47 16.22
N VAL A 181 -1.25 -5.68 16.73
CA VAL A 181 -2.26 -6.14 17.69
C VAL A 181 -3.60 -5.46 17.46
N GLY A 182 -4.65 -6.30 17.38
CA GLY A 182 -6.03 -5.87 17.50
C GLY A 182 -6.48 -4.89 16.43
N LEU A 183 -5.94 -5.02 15.21
CA LEU A 183 -6.31 -4.16 14.08
C LEU A 183 -6.19 -2.66 14.42
N GLY A 184 -5.07 -2.27 15.05
CA GLY A 184 -4.75 -0.89 15.36
C GLY A 184 -4.93 -0.50 16.83
N VAL A 185 -5.27 -1.40 17.72
CA VAL A 185 -5.36 -1.12 19.17
C VAL A 185 -4.03 -0.63 19.72
N ASP A 186 -2.90 -1.22 19.29
CA ASP A 186 -1.54 -0.80 19.61
C ASP A 186 -1.15 0.57 19.02
N LEU A 187 -1.92 1.06 18.09
CA LEU A 187 -1.79 2.40 17.47
C LEU A 187 -2.76 3.42 18.06
N GLY A 188 -3.63 3.01 19.00
CA GLY A 188 -4.65 3.84 19.60
C GLY A 188 -5.95 3.94 18.80
N ALA A 189 -6.20 3.00 17.88
CA ALA A 189 -7.52 2.89 17.27
C ALA A 189 -8.54 2.39 18.31
N GLU A 190 -9.74 2.93 18.28
CA GLU A 190 -10.84 2.41 19.11
C GLU A 190 -11.24 1.02 18.57
N ARG A 191 -11.36 0.05 19.50
CA ARG A 191 -11.84 -1.28 19.12
C ARG A 191 -13.31 -1.16 18.70
N MET A 192 -13.61 -1.56 17.50
CA MET A 192 -15.01 -1.74 17.07
C MET A 192 -15.51 -3.05 17.69
N ASP A 193 -16.32 -2.96 18.73
CA ASP A 193 -17.01 -4.08 19.39
C ASP A 193 -18.19 -4.56 18.55
#